data_20866730442f58623c207f8dc0b866be
#
_entry.id   20866730442f58623c207f8dc0b866be
#
_cell.length_a   1.000
_cell.length_b   1.000
_cell.length_c   1.000
_cell.angle_alpha   90.00
_cell.angle_beta   90.00
_cell.angle_gamma   90.00
#
_symmetry.space_group_name_H-M   'P 1'
#
loop_
_entity.id
_entity.type
_entity.pdbx_description
1 polymer ?
#
loop_
_entity_poly.entity_id
_entity_poly.type
_entity_poly.pdbx_seq_one_letter_code
_entity_poly.pdbx_strand_id
1 'polypeptide(L)'
;MTDNYLFLSANSRVPQMAQTYYITTPIYYVNDKPHIGHAYTTLACDVLARFKRLDGFDVTFLTGTDEHGQKVEKAAFDTGVSPQSFTDEVSQNFRDLTAQMNFSNDDFIRTTEARHKLACQEIWQRLQERGHIRLGNYAGWYSVRDEAFFTETEVVDGKAPTGAPVEWVEEPSYFFNLSQWQQPLLDFYEANPDFVGPESRFNEVKSFVKGGLRDLSVSRASFKWGIPVPGDPDHVMYVWLDALTNYITASGWPTDSELGDPAKYEKLWPADLHMVGKDILRFHAVYWPAFLMAADLPLPKRVYAHGWWTNEGQKISKSLGNVIDPNALTAQYGLDQTRYFLMREVPFGNDGDFSATAMTHRMNGDLANDLGNLCQRVLSMIFKNCDGVMPALPAQPVDADQALLSAADGLLDQVRDLLDRQAFNEALQVIWQVVADANRYVDASAPWALKKTDPVRMAEVLAVLAETIRQIAILIQPVMPQSADMILDQLGVDTAKRDFNVIAGKGRLASGHQIDKPSPVFPRYMDEADADG
;
A
#
# COMPACT_ATOMS: atom_id res chain seq x y z
N MET A 1 -26.51 -64.18 -13.00
CA MET A 1 -25.46 -63.69 -12.10
C MET A 1 -24.72 -62.61 -12.83
N THR A 2 -25.14 -61.38 -12.62
CA THR A 2 -24.55 -60.20 -13.26
C THR A 2 -24.20 -59.21 -12.14
N ASP A 3 -22.90 -59.12 -11.83
CA ASP A 3 -22.38 -58.20 -10.82
C ASP A 3 -22.35 -56.80 -11.38
N ASN A 4 -23.13 -55.91 -10.73
CA ASN A 4 -23.07 -54.45 -10.94
C ASN A 4 -21.96 -53.85 -10.08
N TYR A 5 -20.84 -53.47 -10.67
CA TYR A 5 -19.84 -52.62 -10.05
C TYR A 5 -20.25 -51.15 -10.21
N LEU A 6 -20.70 -50.55 -9.12
CA LEU A 6 -20.88 -49.10 -8.98
C LEU A 6 -19.48 -48.46 -8.82
N PHE A 7 -19.00 -47.79 -9.86
CA PHE A 7 -17.86 -46.88 -9.76
C PHE A 7 -18.30 -45.58 -9.09
N LEU A 8 -18.01 -45.42 -7.82
CA LEU A 8 -18.02 -44.14 -7.15
C LEU A 8 -16.81 -43.33 -7.64
N SER A 9 -17.03 -42.40 -8.56
CA SER A 9 -16.03 -41.37 -8.92
C SER A 9 -15.87 -40.40 -7.76
N ALA A 10 -14.88 -40.61 -6.93
CA ALA A 10 -14.39 -39.59 -6.02
C ALA A 10 -13.78 -38.46 -6.84
N ASN A 11 -14.53 -37.40 -7.08
CA ASN A 11 -13.99 -36.12 -7.55
C ASN A 11 -13.10 -35.54 -6.45
N SER A 12 -11.85 -35.98 -6.39
CA SER A 12 -10.80 -35.26 -5.67
C SER A 12 -10.54 -33.97 -6.44
N ARG A 13 -11.20 -32.88 -6.05
CA ARG A 13 -10.76 -31.54 -6.46
C ARG A 13 -9.33 -31.39 -5.94
N VAL A 14 -8.36 -31.43 -6.84
CA VAL A 14 -7.01 -30.93 -6.55
C VAL A 14 -7.20 -29.50 -6.05
N PRO A 15 -6.70 -29.13 -4.87
CA PRO A 15 -6.78 -27.76 -4.41
C PRO A 15 -6.18 -26.87 -5.50
N GLN A 16 -6.96 -25.99 -6.08
CA GLN A 16 -6.44 -24.98 -7.00
C GLN A 16 -5.49 -24.13 -6.17
N MET A 17 -4.19 -24.11 -6.52
CA MET A 17 -3.22 -23.29 -5.81
C MET A 17 -3.70 -21.85 -5.85
N ALA A 18 -3.67 -21.17 -4.70
CA ALA A 18 -4.04 -19.78 -4.61
C ALA A 18 -3.16 -18.95 -5.57
N GLN A 19 -3.76 -18.02 -6.30
CA GLN A 19 -3.02 -17.10 -7.14
C GLN A 19 -2.09 -16.24 -6.27
N THR A 20 -0.83 -16.10 -6.66
CA THR A 20 0.14 -15.26 -5.93
C THR A 20 -0.07 -13.78 -6.21
N TYR A 21 0.28 -12.94 -5.24
CA TYR A 21 0.31 -11.49 -5.40
C TYR A 21 1.49 -10.90 -4.63
N TYR A 22 2.46 -10.34 -5.36
CA TYR A 22 3.63 -9.71 -4.78
C TYR A 22 3.56 -8.19 -4.91
N ILE A 23 3.43 -7.50 -3.77
CA ILE A 23 3.34 -6.04 -3.69
C ILE A 23 4.48 -5.46 -2.86
N THR A 24 5.01 -4.32 -3.29
CA THR A 24 6.13 -3.66 -2.61
C THR A 24 5.91 -2.17 -2.42
N THR A 25 6.38 -1.63 -1.29
CA THR A 25 6.70 -0.20 -1.17
C THR A 25 8.07 0.06 -1.79
N PRO A 26 8.51 1.33 -1.98
CA PRO A 26 9.94 1.62 -2.07
C PRO A 26 10.59 1.31 -0.72
N ILE A 27 11.90 1.06 -0.73
CA ILE A 27 12.65 1.06 0.51
C ILE A 27 12.97 2.49 0.92
N TYR A 28 12.89 2.78 2.23
CA TYR A 28 12.95 4.14 2.76
C TYR A 28 14.34 4.52 3.18
N TYR A 29 14.80 5.71 2.74
CA TYR A 29 16.13 6.21 3.04
C TYR A 29 16.26 6.60 4.52
N VAL A 30 17.27 6.03 5.20
CA VAL A 30 17.45 6.15 6.67
C VAL A 30 18.19 7.43 7.08
N ASN A 31 17.75 8.56 6.60
CA ASN A 31 18.33 9.87 6.97
C ASN A 31 17.56 10.59 8.06
N ASP A 32 16.38 10.07 8.47
CA ASP A 32 15.50 10.64 9.49
C ASP A 32 14.37 9.71 9.92
N LYS A 33 13.54 10.20 10.88
CA LYS A 33 12.32 9.51 11.32
C LYS A 33 11.27 9.43 10.21
N PRO A 34 10.42 8.39 10.22
CA PRO A 34 9.30 8.27 9.30
C PRO A 34 8.34 9.47 9.43
N HIS A 35 7.70 9.81 8.32
CA HIS A 35 6.65 10.84 8.24
C HIS A 35 5.43 10.33 7.49
N ILE A 36 4.37 11.15 7.40
CA ILE A 36 3.09 10.79 6.78
C ILE A 36 3.24 10.21 5.36
N GLY A 37 4.22 10.66 4.57
CA GLY A 37 4.45 10.14 3.21
C GLY A 37 4.85 8.65 3.23
N HIS A 38 5.72 8.24 4.15
CA HIS A 38 6.10 6.83 4.34
C HIS A 38 4.89 6.00 4.81
N ALA A 39 4.14 6.51 5.79
CA ALA A 39 2.93 5.86 6.28
C ALA A 39 1.87 5.70 5.18
N TYR A 40 1.69 6.72 4.32
CA TYR A 40 0.71 6.70 3.23
C TYR A 40 1.02 5.64 2.18
N THR A 41 2.27 5.57 1.72
CA THR A 41 2.71 4.54 0.76
C THR A 41 2.53 3.14 1.34
N THR A 42 2.99 2.94 2.58
CA THR A 42 2.92 1.62 3.23
C THR A 42 1.46 1.23 3.52
N LEU A 43 0.62 2.19 3.91
CA LEU A 43 -0.81 1.96 4.11
C LEU A 43 -1.53 1.53 2.83
N ALA A 44 -1.24 2.17 1.70
CA ALA A 44 -1.84 1.79 0.42
C ALA A 44 -1.48 0.34 0.04
N CYS A 45 -0.21 -0.05 0.24
CA CYS A 45 0.22 -1.44 0.05
C CYS A 45 -0.46 -2.39 1.04
N ASP A 46 -0.57 -2.01 2.32
CA ASP A 46 -1.21 -2.83 3.35
C ASP A 46 -2.69 -3.07 3.06
N VAL A 47 -3.41 -2.03 2.63
CA VAL A 47 -4.84 -2.16 2.25
C VAL A 47 -5.00 -3.14 1.08
N LEU A 48 -4.17 -3.04 0.04
CA LEU A 48 -4.22 -3.98 -1.08
C LEU A 48 -3.81 -5.40 -0.65
N ALA A 49 -2.76 -5.53 0.16
CA ALA A 49 -2.32 -6.83 0.66
C ALA A 49 -3.41 -7.53 1.48
N ARG A 50 -4.05 -6.82 2.42
CA ARG A 50 -5.18 -7.34 3.21
C ARG A 50 -6.38 -7.68 2.34
N PHE A 51 -6.72 -6.83 1.38
CA PHE A 51 -7.82 -7.07 0.45
C PHE A 51 -7.58 -8.33 -0.36
N LYS A 52 -6.40 -8.47 -0.96
CA LYS A 52 -6.06 -9.66 -1.77
C LYS A 52 -6.01 -10.94 -0.94
N ARG A 53 -5.56 -10.89 0.34
CA ARG A 53 -5.64 -12.05 1.25
C ARG A 53 -7.07 -12.46 1.54
N LEU A 54 -7.97 -11.50 1.81
CA LEU A 54 -9.40 -11.78 1.99
C LEU A 54 -10.05 -12.34 0.72
N ASP A 55 -9.51 -11.97 -0.45
CA ASP A 55 -9.95 -12.45 -1.78
C ASP A 55 -9.29 -13.78 -2.18
N GLY A 56 -8.56 -14.43 -1.27
CA GLY A 56 -8.01 -15.76 -1.44
C GLY A 56 -6.67 -15.84 -2.15
N PHE A 57 -5.97 -14.73 -2.36
CA PHE A 57 -4.61 -14.72 -2.92
C PHE A 57 -3.57 -15.10 -1.86
N ASP A 58 -2.49 -15.73 -2.33
CA ASP A 58 -1.26 -15.94 -1.55
C ASP A 58 -0.38 -14.68 -1.71
N VAL A 59 -0.47 -13.78 -0.73
CA VAL A 59 0.12 -12.44 -0.82
C VAL A 59 1.48 -12.38 -0.13
N THR A 60 2.45 -11.75 -0.79
CA THR A 60 3.68 -11.29 -0.17
C THR A 60 3.79 -9.77 -0.27
N PHE A 61 3.90 -9.11 0.88
CA PHE A 61 4.04 -7.67 1.00
C PHE A 61 5.44 -7.31 1.54
N LEU A 62 6.23 -6.61 0.71
CA LEU A 62 7.58 -6.16 1.01
C LEU A 62 7.61 -4.67 1.34
N THR A 63 8.34 -4.33 2.40
CA THR A 63 8.84 -2.98 2.68
C THR A 63 10.29 -3.06 3.17
N GLY A 64 10.95 -1.94 3.46
CA GLY A 64 12.32 -1.98 3.94
C GLY A 64 13.00 -0.61 3.98
N THR A 65 14.32 -0.63 4.19
CA THR A 65 15.15 0.57 4.31
C THR A 65 16.34 0.56 3.35
N ASP A 66 16.59 1.74 2.76
CA ASP A 66 17.77 2.07 1.96
C ASP A 66 18.81 2.72 2.88
N GLU A 67 19.95 2.05 3.06
CA GLU A 67 20.88 2.33 4.16
C GLU A 67 22.26 2.78 3.70
N HIS A 68 22.54 2.81 2.41
CA HIS A 68 23.82 3.20 1.85
C HIS A 68 23.83 4.68 1.39
N GLY A 69 25.02 5.20 1.13
CA GLY A 69 25.22 6.51 0.52
C GLY A 69 25.93 7.52 1.40
N GLN A 70 26.35 8.61 0.74
CA GLN A 70 27.18 9.67 1.35
C GLN A 70 26.51 10.37 2.53
N LYS A 71 25.19 10.58 2.48
CA LYS A 71 24.45 11.25 3.57
C LYS A 71 24.45 10.43 4.84
N VAL A 72 24.26 9.10 4.71
CA VAL A 72 24.31 8.17 5.85
C VAL A 72 25.70 8.11 6.43
N GLU A 73 26.75 8.01 5.58
CA GLU A 73 28.15 8.03 6.03
C GLU A 73 28.45 9.29 6.81
N LYS A 74 28.04 10.46 6.26
CA LYS A 74 28.21 11.76 6.93
C LYS A 74 27.43 11.85 8.25
N ALA A 75 26.19 11.43 8.30
CA ALA A 75 25.36 11.48 9.50
C ALA A 75 25.93 10.58 10.61
N ALA A 76 26.41 9.39 10.25
CA ALA A 76 27.10 8.50 11.19
C ALA A 76 28.39 9.15 11.73
N PHE A 77 29.19 9.76 10.86
CA PHE A 77 30.40 10.49 11.27
C PHE A 77 30.08 11.64 12.23
N ASP A 78 29.06 12.46 11.89
CA ASP A 78 28.65 13.61 12.71
C ASP A 78 28.13 13.19 14.09
N THR A 79 27.60 11.97 14.23
CA THR A 79 27.15 11.39 15.51
C THR A 79 28.21 10.55 16.23
N GLY A 80 29.36 10.31 15.61
CA GLY A 80 30.49 9.57 16.20
C GLY A 80 30.28 8.06 16.29
N VAL A 81 29.38 7.49 15.49
CA VAL A 81 29.12 6.05 15.41
C VAL A 81 29.49 5.48 14.05
N SER A 82 29.58 4.15 13.93
CA SER A 82 29.78 3.53 12.62
C SER A 82 28.52 3.67 11.74
N PRO A 83 28.67 3.75 10.41
CA PRO A 83 27.50 3.76 9.52
C PRO A 83 26.55 2.57 9.74
N GLN A 84 27.07 1.38 10.04
CA GLN A 84 26.23 0.21 10.36
C GLN A 84 25.40 0.43 11.63
N SER A 85 26.05 0.92 12.71
CA SER A 85 25.32 1.19 13.96
C SER A 85 24.28 2.30 13.80
N PHE A 86 24.60 3.33 13.00
CA PHE A 86 23.65 4.40 12.68
C PHE A 86 22.42 3.85 11.94
N THR A 87 22.63 3.04 10.90
CA THR A 87 21.53 2.47 10.13
C THR A 87 20.72 1.45 10.91
N ASP A 88 21.36 0.67 11.79
CA ASP A 88 20.66 -0.26 12.70
C ASP A 88 19.67 0.47 13.63
N GLU A 89 20.08 1.64 14.16
CA GLU A 89 19.21 2.47 15.00
C GLU A 89 18.09 3.13 14.21
N VAL A 90 18.41 3.78 13.08
CA VAL A 90 17.40 4.52 12.30
C VAL A 90 16.40 3.60 11.64
N SER A 91 16.84 2.44 11.10
CA SER A 91 15.92 1.47 10.48
C SER A 91 14.91 0.90 11.48
N GLN A 92 15.25 0.87 12.78
CA GLN A 92 14.30 0.44 13.82
C GLN A 92 13.06 1.35 13.87
N ASN A 93 13.20 2.67 13.65
CA ASN A 93 12.04 3.58 13.62
C ASN A 93 11.04 3.20 12.50
N PHE A 94 11.54 2.70 11.36
CA PHE A 94 10.67 2.24 10.27
C PHE A 94 10.01 0.89 10.59
N ARG A 95 10.70 -0.01 11.30
CA ARG A 95 10.10 -1.24 11.84
C ARG A 95 9.01 -0.93 12.88
N ASP A 96 9.29 0.01 13.77
CA ASP A 96 8.32 0.46 14.78
C ASP A 96 7.08 1.07 14.13
N LEU A 97 7.24 1.84 13.05
CA LEU A 97 6.13 2.37 12.27
C LEU A 97 5.24 1.24 11.73
N THR A 98 5.83 0.12 11.24
CA THR A 98 5.01 -0.99 10.73
C THR A 98 4.14 -1.60 11.82
N ALA A 99 4.65 -1.72 13.04
CA ALA A 99 3.90 -2.24 14.18
C ALA A 99 2.81 -1.24 14.65
N GLN A 100 3.16 0.04 14.78
CA GLN A 100 2.26 1.09 15.27
C GLN A 100 1.09 1.36 14.31
N MET A 101 1.34 1.31 13.00
CA MET A 101 0.32 1.46 11.97
C MET A 101 -0.43 0.16 11.65
N ASN A 102 -0.09 -0.95 12.36
CA ASN A 102 -0.65 -2.28 12.11
C ASN A 102 -0.51 -2.71 10.64
N PHE A 103 0.68 -2.51 10.04
CA PHE A 103 0.94 -2.99 8.69
C PHE A 103 1.23 -4.49 8.68
N SER A 104 0.79 -5.17 7.65
CA SER A 104 0.84 -6.63 7.50
C SER A 104 1.93 -7.11 6.54
N ASN A 105 3.06 -6.37 6.49
CA ASN A 105 4.20 -6.76 5.65
C ASN A 105 4.80 -8.10 6.11
N ASP A 106 5.17 -8.93 5.12
CA ASP A 106 5.73 -10.26 5.32
C ASP A 106 7.27 -10.22 5.41
N ASP A 107 7.89 -9.26 4.75
CA ASP A 107 9.34 -9.07 4.76
C ASP A 107 9.67 -7.58 4.98
N PHE A 108 10.81 -7.34 5.62
CA PHE A 108 11.40 -6.03 5.81
C PHE A 108 12.87 -6.09 5.42
N ILE A 109 13.17 -5.76 4.17
CA ILE A 109 14.52 -5.83 3.62
C ILE A 109 15.36 -4.62 4.00
N ARG A 110 16.65 -4.85 4.26
CA ARG A 110 17.65 -3.80 4.47
C ARG A 110 18.75 -3.93 3.43
N THR A 111 19.19 -2.84 2.84
CA THR A 111 20.26 -2.90 1.83
C THR A 111 21.60 -3.36 2.41
N THR A 112 21.77 -3.28 3.73
CA THR A 112 22.95 -3.81 4.45
C THR A 112 22.94 -5.33 4.67
N GLU A 113 21.85 -6.05 4.34
CA GLU A 113 21.77 -7.49 4.49
C GLU A 113 22.66 -8.23 3.47
N ALA A 114 23.20 -9.37 3.90
CA ALA A 114 24.08 -10.18 3.03
C ALA A 114 23.40 -10.64 1.74
N ARG A 115 22.11 -11.03 1.82
CA ARG A 115 21.32 -11.44 0.64
C ARG A 115 21.21 -10.30 -0.38
N HIS A 116 21.07 -9.07 0.08
CA HIS A 116 20.93 -7.92 -0.80
C HIS A 116 22.28 -7.54 -1.45
N LYS A 117 23.35 -7.49 -0.67
CA LYS A 117 24.70 -7.24 -1.19
C LYS A 117 25.09 -8.22 -2.28
N LEU A 118 24.79 -9.51 -2.05
CA LEU A 118 25.05 -10.57 -3.03
C LEU A 118 24.24 -10.36 -4.32
N ALA A 119 22.97 -10.02 -4.22
CA ALA A 119 22.11 -9.75 -5.37
C ALA A 119 22.60 -8.54 -6.19
N CYS A 120 23.00 -7.47 -5.51
CA CYS A 120 23.57 -6.30 -6.19
C CYS A 120 24.88 -6.63 -6.92
N GLN A 121 25.75 -7.44 -6.32
CA GLN A 121 26.98 -7.86 -6.97
C GLN A 121 26.70 -8.75 -8.20
N GLU A 122 25.73 -9.65 -8.12
CA GLU A 122 25.34 -10.49 -9.24
C GLU A 122 24.72 -9.70 -10.40
N ILE A 123 23.80 -8.75 -10.12
CA ILE A 123 23.22 -7.95 -11.20
C ILE A 123 24.28 -7.06 -11.86
N TRP A 124 25.23 -6.52 -11.08
CA TRP A 124 26.36 -5.79 -11.61
C TRP A 124 27.20 -6.63 -12.57
N GLN A 125 27.58 -7.84 -12.15
CA GLN A 125 28.39 -8.75 -12.97
C GLN A 125 27.67 -9.09 -14.28
N ARG A 126 26.38 -9.43 -14.23
CA ARG A 126 25.58 -9.68 -15.44
C ARG A 126 25.56 -8.49 -16.38
N LEU A 127 25.37 -7.28 -15.87
CA LEU A 127 25.36 -6.08 -16.68
C LEU A 127 26.74 -5.81 -17.30
N GLN A 128 27.81 -6.05 -16.55
CA GLN A 128 29.19 -5.87 -17.03
C GLN A 128 29.58 -6.91 -18.08
N GLU A 129 29.31 -8.18 -17.85
CA GLU A 129 29.59 -9.28 -18.78
C GLU A 129 28.84 -9.13 -20.11
N ARG A 130 27.63 -8.57 -20.06
CA ARG A 130 26.82 -8.26 -21.25
C ARG A 130 27.23 -6.93 -21.93
N GLY A 131 28.24 -6.23 -21.41
CA GLY A 131 28.76 -4.99 -21.98
C GLY A 131 27.87 -3.76 -21.76
N HIS A 132 26.98 -3.81 -20.77
CA HIS A 132 26.08 -2.70 -20.45
C HIS A 132 26.65 -1.73 -19.41
N ILE A 133 27.74 -2.09 -18.74
CA ILE A 133 28.50 -1.22 -17.84
C ILE A 133 29.90 -1.04 -18.34
N ARG A 134 30.39 0.22 -18.37
CA ARG A 134 31.75 0.59 -18.76
C ARG A 134 32.33 1.65 -17.85
N LEU A 135 33.64 1.57 -17.58
CA LEU A 135 34.37 2.63 -16.88
C LEU A 135 34.53 3.85 -17.79
N GLY A 136 34.38 5.04 -17.26
CA GLY A 136 34.56 6.32 -17.92
C GLY A 136 34.88 7.42 -16.92
N ASN A 137 34.97 8.64 -17.37
CA ASN A 137 35.09 9.83 -16.50
C ASN A 137 33.77 10.58 -16.50
N TYR A 138 33.27 10.88 -15.32
CA TYR A 138 32.14 11.78 -15.14
C TYR A 138 32.65 13.18 -14.79
N ALA A 139 32.13 14.18 -15.49
CA ALA A 139 32.33 15.59 -15.16
C ALA A 139 30.96 16.29 -15.21
N GLY A 140 30.55 16.92 -14.10
CA GLY A 140 29.25 17.57 -14.03
C GLY A 140 28.99 18.26 -12.70
N TRP A 141 27.89 19.00 -12.66
CA TRP A 141 27.40 19.67 -11.45
C TRP A 141 26.69 18.68 -10.54
N TYR A 142 27.22 18.39 -9.38
CA TYR A 142 26.68 17.44 -8.41
C TYR A 142 26.05 18.15 -7.21
N SER A 143 24.86 17.75 -6.84
CA SER A 143 24.22 18.15 -5.58
C SER A 143 24.31 17.01 -4.57
N VAL A 144 25.05 17.23 -3.48
CA VAL A 144 25.14 16.31 -2.36
C VAL A 144 23.75 16.11 -1.71
N ARG A 145 22.95 17.18 -1.64
CA ARG A 145 21.60 17.11 -1.06
C ARG A 145 20.66 16.23 -1.87
N ASP A 146 20.72 16.33 -3.18
CA ASP A 146 19.81 15.61 -4.08
C ASP A 146 20.41 14.26 -4.53
N GLU A 147 21.71 14.02 -4.21
CA GLU A 147 22.50 12.88 -4.66
C GLU A 147 22.39 12.66 -6.18
N ALA A 148 22.37 13.74 -6.92
CA ALA A 148 22.14 13.74 -8.35
C ALA A 148 23.07 14.73 -9.06
N PHE A 149 23.37 14.38 -10.30
CA PHE A 149 24.08 15.27 -11.22
C PHE A 149 23.11 16.07 -12.07
N PHE A 150 23.51 17.30 -12.35
CA PHE A 150 22.76 18.24 -13.18
C PHE A 150 23.60 18.72 -14.35
N THR A 151 22.97 18.97 -15.46
CA THR A 151 23.62 19.58 -16.62
C THR A 151 23.84 21.08 -16.40
N GLU A 152 24.74 21.66 -17.14
CA GLU A 152 25.02 23.11 -17.05
C GLU A 152 23.74 23.95 -17.34
N THR A 153 22.86 23.47 -18.18
CA THR A 153 21.58 24.11 -18.50
C THR A 153 20.53 24.01 -17.39
N GLU A 154 20.67 23.06 -16.47
CA GLU A 154 19.78 22.87 -15.32
C GLU A 154 20.24 23.67 -14.10
N VAL A 155 21.52 24.11 -14.06
CA VAL A 155 22.09 24.85 -12.94
C VAL A 155 21.88 26.35 -13.15
N VAL A 156 21.24 26.99 -12.18
CA VAL A 156 21.04 28.44 -12.16
C VAL A 156 21.63 29.00 -10.86
N ASP A 157 22.52 29.98 -10.98
CA ASP A 157 23.19 30.62 -9.83
C ASP A 157 23.85 29.62 -8.85
N GLY A 158 24.49 28.57 -9.40
CA GLY A 158 25.16 27.52 -8.60
C GLY A 158 24.21 26.62 -7.84
N LYS A 159 22.94 26.51 -8.28
CA LYS A 159 21.91 25.68 -7.66
C LYS A 159 21.23 24.79 -8.67
N ALA A 160 20.89 23.60 -8.21
CA ALA A 160 20.01 22.65 -8.92
C ALA A 160 18.57 23.18 -9.01
N PRO A 161 17.71 22.62 -9.88
CA PRO A 161 16.29 22.96 -9.96
C PRO A 161 15.53 22.82 -8.62
N THR A 162 16.03 21.98 -7.72
CA THR A 162 15.52 21.79 -6.36
C THR A 162 15.89 22.91 -5.40
N GLY A 163 16.76 23.85 -5.83
CA GLY A 163 17.34 24.92 -5.00
C GLY A 163 18.53 24.47 -4.13
N ALA A 164 19.01 23.22 -4.30
CA ALA A 164 20.21 22.75 -3.62
C ALA A 164 21.48 23.34 -4.24
N PRO A 165 22.54 23.64 -3.45
CA PRO A 165 23.83 24.02 -3.99
C PRO A 165 24.41 22.83 -4.78
N VAL A 166 25.12 23.16 -5.86
CA VAL A 166 25.85 22.18 -6.67
C VAL A 166 27.33 22.56 -6.72
N GLU A 167 28.18 21.54 -6.84
CA GLU A 167 29.63 21.69 -7.04
C GLU A 167 30.05 20.95 -8.30
N TRP A 168 31.09 21.44 -8.98
CA TRP A 168 31.63 20.73 -10.13
C TRP A 168 32.49 19.57 -9.65
N VAL A 169 32.09 18.35 -10.07
CA VAL A 169 32.81 17.12 -9.73
C VAL A 169 33.31 16.47 -11.00
N GLU A 170 34.56 16.04 -10.97
CA GLU A 170 35.17 15.23 -12.01
C GLU A 170 35.78 14.00 -11.33
N GLU A 171 35.20 12.81 -11.60
CA GLU A 171 35.66 11.56 -11.03
C GLU A 171 35.54 10.41 -12.02
N PRO A 172 36.37 9.36 -11.92
CA PRO A 172 36.13 8.11 -12.63
C PRO A 172 34.83 7.50 -12.13
N SER A 173 34.02 6.99 -13.05
CA SER A 173 32.73 6.35 -12.72
C SER A 173 32.41 5.27 -13.73
N TYR A 174 31.69 4.26 -13.29
CA TYR A 174 31.07 3.29 -14.19
C TYR A 174 29.75 3.84 -14.71
N PHE A 175 29.53 3.64 -16.01
CA PHE A 175 28.32 4.08 -16.70
C PHE A 175 27.54 2.90 -17.22
N PHE A 176 26.24 2.89 -16.91
CA PHE A 176 25.28 2.04 -17.57
C PHE A 176 24.81 2.72 -18.87
N ASN A 177 24.81 1.99 -20.00
CA ASN A 177 24.45 2.50 -21.32
C ASN A 177 22.93 2.68 -21.50
N LEU A 178 22.30 3.45 -20.62
CA LEU A 178 20.85 3.68 -20.57
C LEU A 178 20.30 4.21 -21.91
N SER A 179 21.09 4.98 -22.65
CA SER A 179 20.71 5.52 -23.97
C SER A 179 20.32 4.43 -24.99
N GLN A 180 20.90 3.24 -24.88
CA GLN A 180 20.57 2.11 -25.77
C GLN A 180 19.19 1.51 -25.48
N TRP A 181 18.64 1.75 -24.30
CA TRP A 181 17.35 1.20 -23.85
C TRP A 181 16.16 2.11 -24.16
N GLN A 182 16.39 3.26 -24.79
CA GLN A 182 15.29 4.20 -25.13
C GLN A 182 14.21 3.54 -25.97
N GLN A 183 14.57 2.94 -27.11
CA GLN A 183 13.59 2.32 -28.00
C GLN A 183 12.96 1.06 -27.39
N PRO A 184 13.74 0.13 -26.78
CA PRO A 184 13.15 -1.03 -26.07
C PRO A 184 12.14 -0.65 -24.99
N LEU A 185 12.39 0.43 -24.24
CA LEU A 185 11.42 0.92 -23.24
C LEU A 185 10.15 1.48 -23.89
N LEU A 186 10.27 2.23 -24.99
CA LEU A 186 9.09 2.76 -25.71
C LEU A 186 8.25 1.63 -26.29
N ASP A 187 8.88 0.62 -26.88
CA ASP A 187 8.20 -0.56 -27.41
C ASP A 187 7.50 -1.36 -26.29
N PHE A 188 8.15 -1.47 -25.15
CA PHE A 188 7.56 -2.10 -23.97
C PHE A 188 6.34 -1.33 -23.46
N TYR A 189 6.40 0.00 -23.38
CA TYR A 189 5.26 0.82 -22.93
C TYR A 189 4.09 0.78 -23.91
N GLU A 190 4.35 0.65 -25.19
CA GLU A 190 3.30 0.49 -26.21
C GLU A 190 2.59 -0.86 -26.06
N ALA A 191 3.36 -1.91 -25.81
CA ALA A 191 2.83 -3.26 -25.58
C ALA A 191 2.13 -3.44 -24.22
N ASN A 192 2.43 -2.57 -23.23
CA ASN A 192 1.94 -2.67 -21.84
C ASN A 192 1.34 -1.32 -21.39
N PRO A 193 0.16 -0.93 -21.87
CA PRO A 193 -0.44 0.39 -21.61
C PRO A 193 -0.80 0.61 -20.14
N ASP A 194 -0.91 -0.45 -19.35
CA ASP A 194 -1.23 -0.40 -17.92
C ASP A 194 0.00 -0.51 -17.00
N PHE A 195 1.22 -0.51 -17.58
CA PHE A 195 2.45 -0.68 -16.79
C PHE A 195 2.65 0.42 -15.76
N VAL A 196 2.33 1.67 -16.06
CA VAL A 196 2.43 2.80 -15.14
C VAL A 196 1.06 3.39 -14.85
N GLY A 197 0.73 3.55 -13.58
CA GLY A 197 -0.46 4.29 -13.15
C GLY A 197 -0.11 5.48 -12.24
N PRO A 198 -0.96 6.50 -12.19
CA PRO A 198 -2.09 6.79 -13.09
C PRO A 198 -1.62 7.25 -14.49
N GLU A 199 -2.54 7.35 -15.44
CA GLU A 199 -2.24 7.68 -16.86
C GLU A 199 -1.43 8.98 -17.01
N SER A 200 -1.71 9.99 -16.21
CA SER A 200 -0.95 11.26 -16.23
C SER A 200 0.54 11.04 -15.96
N ARG A 201 0.88 10.12 -15.05
CA ARG A 201 2.25 9.75 -14.72
C ARG A 201 2.88 8.91 -15.81
N PHE A 202 2.11 8.05 -16.46
CA PHE A 202 2.61 7.31 -17.61
C PHE A 202 2.96 8.21 -18.79
N ASN A 203 2.16 9.23 -19.03
CA ASN A 203 2.45 10.23 -20.06
C ASN A 203 3.73 11.03 -19.75
N GLU A 204 3.98 11.34 -18.47
CA GLU A 204 5.23 11.95 -18.02
C GLU A 204 6.44 11.05 -18.31
N VAL A 205 6.36 9.75 -17.95
CA VAL A 205 7.41 8.76 -18.21
C VAL A 205 7.70 8.62 -19.70
N LYS A 206 6.65 8.45 -20.52
CA LYS A 206 6.78 8.35 -22.00
C LYS A 206 7.44 9.59 -22.58
N SER A 207 7.06 10.78 -22.12
CA SER A 207 7.63 12.05 -22.58
C SER A 207 9.11 12.17 -22.20
N PHE A 208 9.46 11.76 -20.98
CA PHE A 208 10.86 11.75 -20.53
C PHE A 208 11.72 10.82 -21.41
N VAL A 209 11.28 9.60 -21.67
CA VAL A 209 12.03 8.63 -22.50
C VAL A 209 12.13 9.11 -23.94
N LYS A 210 11.05 9.66 -24.52
CA LYS A 210 11.05 10.23 -25.89
C LYS A 210 11.97 11.44 -26.02
N GLY A 211 12.21 12.17 -24.93
CA GLY A 211 13.11 13.32 -24.88
C GLY A 211 14.59 12.97 -25.05
N GLY A 212 14.95 11.68 -25.02
CA GLY A 212 16.31 11.18 -25.15
C GLY A 212 16.93 10.78 -23.82
N LEU A 213 17.33 9.50 -23.73
CA LEU A 213 18.02 8.97 -22.55
C LEU A 213 19.53 9.17 -22.68
N ARG A 214 20.18 9.44 -21.56
CA ARG A 214 21.66 9.54 -21.45
C ARG A 214 22.17 8.40 -20.60
N ASP A 215 23.41 7.99 -20.84
CA ASP A 215 24.08 6.97 -20.03
C ASP A 215 24.14 7.43 -18.56
N LEU A 216 23.87 6.48 -17.68
CA LEU A 216 23.72 6.71 -16.25
C LEU A 216 24.98 6.32 -15.50
N SER A 217 25.56 7.24 -14.72
CA SER A 217 26.65 6.92 -13.80
C SER A 217 26.11 6.02 -12.67
N VAL A 218 26.67 4.82 -12.50
CA VAL A 218 26.20 3.77 -11.58
C VAL A 218 27.21 3.43 -10.49
N SER A 219 28.30 4.20 -10.33
CA SER A 219 29.24 4.06 -9.22
C SER A 219 29.69 5.40 -8.67
N ARG A 220 30.29 5.37 -7.48
CA ARG A 220 30.93 6.51 -6.81
C ARG A 220 32.27 6.09 -6.21
N ALA A 221 33.25 7.00 -6.26
CA ALA A 221 34.56 6.85 -5.63
C ALA A 221 34.72 7.79 -4.43
N SER A 222 33.85 8.81 -4.30
CA SER A 222 33.94 9.90 -3.33
C SER A 222 33.57 9.52 -1.90
N PHE A 223 32.92 8.37 -1.67
CA PHE A 223 32.59 7.83 -0.34
C PHE A 223 32.73 6.30 -0.34
N LYS A 224 32.68 5.69 0.86
CA LYS A 224 32.94 4.24 1.01
C LYS A 224 31.74 3.45 1.57
N TRP A 225 30.73 4.11 2.12
CA TRP A 225 29.54 3.45 2.66
C TRP A 225 28.55 3.08 1.55
N GLY A 226 28.72 1.88 1.01
CA GLY A 226 27.95 1.32 -0.08
C GLY A 226 28.40 -0.09 -0.40
N ILE A 227 27.81 -0.70 -1.41
CA ILE A 227 28.21 -2.04 -1.89
C ILE A 227 29.42 -1.88 -2.82
N PRO A 228 30.57 -2.50 -2.50
CA PRO A 228 31.74 -2.41 -3.36
C PRO A 228 31.48 -3.01 -4.75
N VAL A 229 32.00 -2.35 -5.78
CA VAL A 229 31.98 -2.85 -7.16
C VAL A 229 32.82 -4.12 -7.26
N PRO A 230 32.31 -5.23 -7.83
CA PRO A 230 33.09 -6.44 -8.04
C PRO A 230 34.35 -6.17 -8.88
N GLY A 231 35.50 -6.54 -8.34
CA GLY A 231 36.79 -6.35 -9.00
C GLY A 231 37.38 -4.93 -8.91
N ASP A 232 36.67 -3.97 -8.34
CA ASP A 232 37.14 -2.58 -8.16
C ASP A 232 36.64 -1.98 -6.83
N PRO A 233 37.27 -2.30 -5.70
CA PRO A 233 36.85 -1.89 -4.36
C PRO A 233 37.00 -0.40 -4.08
N ASP A 234 37.63 0.38 -4.96
CA ASP A 234 37.71 1.82 -4.86
C ASP A 234 36.41 2.51 -5.22
N HIS A 235 35.52 1.80 -5.93
CA HIS A 235 34.17 2.23 -6.25
C HIS A 235 33.12 1.51 -5.42
N VAL A 236 32.08 2.23 -5.04
CA VAL A 236 30.82 1.66 -4.52
C VAL A 236 29.70 1.85 -5.54
N MET A 237 28.73 0.93 -5.54
CA MET A 237 27.57 1.03 -6.42
C MET A 237 26.75 2.26 -6.10
N TYR A 238 26.20 2.90 -7.14
CA TYR A 238 25.31 4.03 -7.00
C TYR A 238 23.97 3.59 -6.40
N VAL A 239 23.45 4.45 -5.53
CA VAL A 239 22.27 4.18 -4.69
C VAL A 239 21.08 3.59 -5.45
N TRP A 240 20.81 4.00 -6.69
CA TRP A 240 19.62 3.50 -7.40
C TRP A 240 19.78 2.08 -7.96
N LEU A 241 20.99 1.65 -8.37
CA LEU A 241 21.20 0.25 -8.72
C LEU A 241 21.11 -0.63 -7.47
N ASP A 242 21.71 -0.17 -6.38
CA ASP A 242 21.61 -0.77 -5.06
C ASP A 242 20.14 -0.87 -4.63
N ALA A 243 19.48 0.27 -4.44
CA ALA A 243 18.12 0.33 -3.91
C ALA A 243 17.11 -0.49 -4.73
N LEU A 244 17.10 -0.37 -6.07
CA LEU A 244 16.12 -1.04 -6.92
C LEU A 244 16.25 -2.56 -6.91
N THR A 245 17.44 -3.08 -6.67
CA THR A 245 17.70 -4.54 -6.61
C THR A 245 17.00 -5.22 -5.42
N ASN A 246 16.54 -4.46 -4.41
CA ASN A 246 15.83 -5.02 -3.26
C ASN A 246 14.61 -5.87 -3.64
N TYR A 247 13.87 -5.46 -4.67
CA TYR A 247 12.62 -6.11 -5.08
C TYR A 247 12.82 -7.54 -5.54
N ILE A 248 13.87 -7.76 -6.34
CA ILE A 248 14.20 -9.09 -6.82
C ILE A 248 14.95 -9.91 -5.76
N THR A 249 15.76 -9.26 -4.91
CA THR A 249 16.40 -9.90 -3.77
C THR A 249 15.38 -10.54 -2.84
N ALA A 250 14.35 -9.79 -2.46
CA ALA A 250 13.32 -10.27 -1.56
C ALA A 250 12.49 -11.42 -2.14
N SER A 251 12.44 -11.55 -3.47
CA SER A 251 11.82 -12.70 -4.14
C SER A 251 12.67 -13.97 -4.15
N GLY A 252 13.94 -13.92 -3.70
CA GLY A 252 14.82 -15.08 -3.63
C GLY A 252 15.91 -15.15 -4.72
N TRP A 253 16.08 -14.05 -5.46
CA TRP A 253 17.15 -13.93 -6.45
C TRP A 253 18.49 -13.46 -5.80
N PRO A 254 19.67 -13.88 -6.26
CA PRO A 254 19.95 -14.81 -7.36
C PRO A 254 19.71 -16.28 -6.97
N THR A 255 19.05 -17.01 -7.85
CA THR A 255 18.50 -18.35 -7.56
C THR A 255 19.55 -19.46 -7.41
N ASP A 256 20.75 -19.23 -7.91
CA ASP A 256 21.87 -20.16 -7.92
C ASP A 256 22.93 -19.86 -6.83
N SER A 257 22.64 -18.92 -5.96
CA SER A 257 23.50 -18.51 -4.85
C SER A 257 23.16 -19.26 -3.54
N GLU A 258 24.08 -19.22 -2.57
CA GLU A 258 23.88 -19.80 -1.23
C GLU A 258 22.72 -19.13 -0.45
N LEU A 259 22.37 -17.89 -0.79
CA LEU A 259 21.29 -17.10 -0.17
C LEU A 259 20.06 -17.00 -1.08
N GLY A 260 20.07 -17.69 -2.22
CA GLY A 260 18.97 -17.71 -3.17
C GLY A 260 17.89 -18.72 -2.81
N ASP A 261 16.69 -18.48 -3.32
CA ASP A 261 15.54 -19.38 -3.18
C ASP A 261 14.80 -19.47 -4.53
N PRO A 262 15.12 -20.48 -5.36
CA PRO A 262 14.50 -20.64 -6.67
C PRO A 262 12.97 -20.78 -6.61
N ALA A 263 12.45 -21.49 -5.60
CA ALA A 263 11.02 -21.72 -5.48
C ALA A 263 10.28 -20.42 -5.08
N LYS A 264 10.87 -19.62 -4.20
CA LYS A 264 10.36 -18.31 -3.82
C LYS A 264 10.40 -17.34 -5.02
N TYR A 265 11.49 -17.37 -5.79
CA TYR A 265 11.62 -16.53 -6.99
C TYR A 265 10.57 -16.87 -8.04
N GLU A 266 10.41 -18.14 -8.40
CA GLU A 266 9.39 -18.59 -9.35
C GLU A 266 7.97 -18.21 -8.90
N LYS A 267 7.73 -18.27 -7.60
CA LYS A 267 6.44 -17.91 -7.00
C LYS A 267 6.16 -16.41 -7.05
N LEU A 268 7.14 -15.56 -6.77
CA LEU A 268 6.93 -14.14 -6.50
C LEU A 268 7.34 -13.21 -7.65
N TRP A 269 8.38 -13.56 -8.42
CA TRP A 269 8.83 -12.68 -9.48
C TRP A 269 8.23 -13.08 -10.85
N PRO A 270 7.73 -12.13 -11.64
CA PRO A 270 7.76 -10.67 -11.45
C PRO A 270 6.72 -10.15 -10.46
N ALA A 271 7.08 -9.07 -9.75
CA ALA A 271 6.18 -8.38 -8.84
C ALA A 271 4.91 -7.89 -9.54
N ASP A 272 3.77 -8.00 -8.85
CA ASP A 272 2.48 -7.54 -9.37
C ASP A 272 2.37 -6.00 -9.32
N LEU A 273 2.91 -5.38 -8.26
CA LEU A 273 2.83 -3.94 -8.08
C LEU A 273 3.99 -3.38 -7.28
N HIS A 274 4.70 -2.40 -7.86
CA HIS A 274 5.55 -1.46 -7.14
C HIS A 274 4.77 -0.17 -6.87
N MET A 275 4.46 0.11 -5.61
CA MET A 275 3.81 1.35 -5.17
C MET A 275 4.87 2.37 -4.81
N VAL A 276 4.86 3.55 -5.42
CA VAL A 276 5.93 4.55 -5.23
C VAL A 276 5.40 5.98 -5.11
N GLY A 277 6.16 6.87 -4.51
CA GLY A 277 5.92 8.31 -4.61
C GLY A 277 6.25 8.83 -6.02
N LYS A 278 5.55 9.86 -6.47
CA LYS A 278 5.76 10.45 -7.80
C LYS A 278 7.18 10.96 -8.05
N ASP A 279 7.90 11.32 -6.99
CA ASP A 279 9.28 11.81 -7.01
C ASP A 279 10.30 10.76 -7.45
N ILE A 280 10.03 9.48 -7.20
CA ILE A 280 10.91 8.37 -7.55
C ILE A 280 10.39 7.54 -8.74
N LEU A 281 9.35 8.02 -9.42
CA LEU A 281 8.73 7.31 -10.54
C LEU A 281 9.71 6.98 -11.66
N ARG A 282 10.59 7.91 -12.04
CA ARG A 282 11.57 7.69 -13.13
C ARG A 282 12.51 6.53 -12.86
N PHE A 283 12.92 6.35 -11.60
CA PHE A 283 13.80 5.25 -11.21
C PHE A 283 13.10 3.90 -11.36
N HIS A 284 11.81 3.82 -11.02
CA HIS A 284 11.03 2.57 -11.06
C HIS A 284 10.44 2.26 -12.44
N ALA A 285 10.12 3.28 -13.21
CA ALA A 285 9.48 3.11 -14.51
C ALA A 285 10.45 3.15 -15.69
N VAL A 286 11.68 3.69 -15.52
CA VAL A 286 12.69 3.80 -16.60
C VAL A 286 13.94 3.02 -16.24
N TYR A 287 14.62 3.37 -15.12
CA TYR A 287 15.93 2.78 -14.81
C TYR A 287 15.81 1.31 -14.42
N TRP A 288 14.86 0.97 -13.55
CA TRP A 288 14.64 -0.41 -13.12
C TRP A 288 14.29 -1.35 -14.29
N PRO A 289 13.31 -1.05 -15.16
CA PRO A 289 13.08 -1.85 -16.35
C PRO A 289 14.29 -1.96 -17.26
N ALA A 290 15.07 -0.88 -17.45
CA ALA A 290 16.27 -0.94 -18.28
C ALA A 290 17.36 -1.86 -17.69
N PHE A 291 17.59 -1.82 -16.37
CA PHE A 291 18.52 -2.73 -15.69
C PHE A 291 18.08 -4.20 -15.84
N LEU A 292 16.79 -4.46 -15.65
CA LEU A 292 16.24 -5.81 -15.79
C LEU A 292 16.33 -6.33 -17.23
N MET A 293 15.96 -5.52 -18.22
CA MET A 293 16.10 -5.88 -19.63
C MET A 293 17.57 -6.18 -19.98
N ALA A 294 18.49 -5.33 -19.52
CA ALA A 294 19.92 -5.50 -19.76
C ALA A 294 20.48 -6.76 -19.08
N ALA A 295 19.97 -7.12 -17.91
CA ALA A 295 20.33 -8.33 -17.19
C ALA A 295 19.58 -9.58 -17.68
N ASP A 296 18.67 -9.46 -18.67
CA ASP A 296 17.79 -10.54 -19.16
C ASP A 296 16.93 -11.15 -18.06
N LEU A 297 16.25 -10.27 -17.33
CA LEU A 297 15.37 -10.61 -16.21
C LEU A 297 13.95 -10.12 -16.50
N PRO A 298 12.90 -10.82 -16.03
CA PRO A 298 11.53 -10.39 -16.20
C PRO A 298 11.25 -9.04 -15.55
N LEU A 299 10.37 -8.26 -16.16
CA LEU A 299 9.96 -6.94 -15.65
C LEU A 299 8.78 -7.06 -14.68
N PRO A 300 8.65 -6.15 -13.68
CA PRO A 300 7.46 -6.07 -12.85
C PRO A 300 6.22 -5.80 -13.69
N LYS A 301 5.05 -6.23 -13.23
CA LYS A 301 3.81 -6.10 -13.99
C LYS A 301 3.29 -4.67 -13.99
N ARG A 302 3.48 -3.94 -12.89
CA ARG A 302 2.97 -2.57 -12.73
C ARG A 302 3.78 -1.73 -11.76
N VAL A 303 3.88 -0.43 -12.05
CA VAL A 303 4.35 0.64 -11.16
C VAL A 303 3.22 1.65 -10.97
N TYR A 304 2.85 1.97 -9.74
CA TYR A 304 1.83 2.99 -9.49
C TYR A 304 2.40 4.12 -8.63
N ALA A 305 2.27 5.36 -9.12
CA ALA A 305 2.81 6.54 -8.46
C ALA A 305 1.70 7.33 -7.78
N HIS A 306 1.80 7.51 -6.47
CA HIS A 306 0.93 8.39 -5.72
C HIS A 306 1.50 9.80 -5.56
N GLY A 307 0.62 10.76 -5.21
CA GLY A 307 0.99 12.15 -4.96
C GLY A 307 1.60 12.37 -3.56
N TRP A 308 1.93 13.62 -3.27
CA TRP A 308 2.43 14.05 -1.98
C TRP A 308 1.31 14.56 -1.07
N TRP A 309 1.61 14.66 0.21
CA TRP A 309 0.79 15.38 1.17
C TRP A 309 1.38 16.75 1.47
N THR A 310 0.51 17.73 1.62
CA THR A 310 0.79 19.03 2.23
C THR A 310 0.15 19.08 3.63
N ASN A 311 0.48 20.07 4.43
CA ASN A 311 -0.06 20.27 5.76
C ASN A 311 -0.64 21.68 5.84
N GLU A 312 -1.98 21.79 6.01
CA GLU A 312 -2.71 23.05 6.04
C GLU A 312 -2.35 23.97 4.85
N GLY A 313 -2.34 23.39 3.63
CA GLY A 313 -2.00 24.06 2.38
C GLY A 313 -0.51 24.35 2.17
N GLN A 314 0.37 23.95 3.08
CA GLN A 314 1.80 24.20 2.99
C GLN A 314 2.59 22.92 2.68
N LYS A 315 3.64 23.06 1.87
CA LYS A 315 4.57 21.95 1.62
C LYS A 315 5.19 21.48 2.94
N ILE A 316 5.12 20.17 3.18
CA ILE A 316 5.76 19.56 4.36
C ILE A 316 7.29 19.70 4.22
N SER A 317 7.92 20.31 5.22
CA SER A 317 9.39 20.37 5.32
C SER A 317 9.84 20.52 6.77
N LYS A 318 11.03 19.96 7.06
CA LYS A 318 11.66 20.07 8.39
C LYS A 318 11.97 21.51 8.77
N SER A 319 12.40 22.33 7.81
CA SER A 319 12.73 23.73 8.03
C SER A 319 11.52 24.57 8.43
N LEU A 320 10.31 24.14 8.07
CA LEU A 320 9.05 24.78 8.48
C LEU A 320 8.49 24.19 9.77
N GLY A 321 9.04 23.06 10.26
CA GLY A 321 8.56 22.41 11.47
C GLY A 321 7.14 21.79 11.34
N ASN A 322 6.66 21.63 10.11
CA ASN A 322 5.30 21.15 9.81
C ASN A 322 5.24 19.70 9.34
N VAL A 323 6.27 18.91 9.67
CA VAL A 323 6.30 17.47 9.39
C VAL A 323 5.24 16.77 10.23
N ILE A 324 4.41 15.97 9.57
CA ILE A 324 3.35 15.20 10.24
C ILE A 324 3.93 13.86 10.66
N ASP A 325 3.97 13.64 11.97
CA ASP A 325 4.36 12.36 12.58
C ASP A 325 3.15 11.40 12.57
N PRO A 326 3.22 10.24 11.91
CA PRO A 326 2.14 9.26 11.90
C PRO A 326 1.74 8.78 13.30
N ASN A 327 2.69 8.71 14.24
CA ASN A 327 2.43 8.27 15.60
C ASN A 327 1.61 9.31 16.38
N ALA A 328 1.91 10.59 16.18
CA ALA A 328 1.12 11.66 16.76
C ALA A 328 -0.32 11.65 16.21
N LEU A 329 -0.49 11.41 14.90
CA LEU A 329 -1.83 11.29 14.31
C LEU A 329 -2.63 10.14 14.89
N THR A 330 -2.03 8.95 14.97
CA THR A 330 -2.73 7.77 15.52
C THR A 330 -3.03 7.90 17.01
N ALA A 331 -2.16 8.55 17.77
CA ALA A 331 -2.38 8.84 19.19
C ALA A 331 -3.53 9.84 19.41
N GLN A 332 -3.63 10.86 18.55
CA GLN A 332 -4.65 11.91 18.66
C GLN A 332 -6.01 11.45 18.13
N TYR A 333 -6.05 10.82 16.96
CA TYR A 333 -7.29 10.56 16.23
C TYR A 333 -7.72 9.08 16.24
N GLY A 334 -6.83 8.18 16.61
CA GLY A 334 -7.02 6.74 16.52
C GLY A 334 -6.42 6.14 15.25
N LEU A 335 -6.06 4.87 15.34
CA LEU A 335 -5.39 4.16 14.24
C LEU A 335 -6.29 4.00 13.02
N ASP A 336 -7.47 3.41 13.19
CA ASP A 336 -8.38 3.14 12.07
C ASP A 336 -8.94 4.43 11.45
N GLN A 337 -9.15 5.46 12.25
CA GLN A 337 -9.57 6.79 11.80
C GLN A 337 -8.50 7.44 10.90
N THR A 338 -7.23 7.32 11.31
CA THR A 338 -6.09 7.83 10.52
C THR A 338 -5.96 7.05 9.20
N ARG A 339 -6.06 5.71 9.24
CA ARG A 339 -6.03 4.85 8.05
C ARG A 339 -7.17 5.18 7.08
N TYR A 340 -8.38 5.34 7.61
CA TYR A 340 -9.56 5.73 6.82
C TYR A 340 -9.36 7.08 6.15
N PHE A 341 -8.95 8.10 6.90
CA PHE A 341 -8.73 9.45 6.37
C PHE A 341 -7.74 9.44 5.21
N LEU A 342 -6.58 8.82 5.39
CA LEU A 342 -5.54 8.77 4.36
C LEU A 342 -6.00 8.09 3.07
N MET A 343 -6.85 7.08 3.15
CA MET A 343 -7.36 6.37 1.95
C MET A 343 -8.61 7.02 1.35
N ARG A 344 -9.31 7.87 2.12
CA ARG A 344 -10.61 8.43 1.74
C ARG A 344 -10.53 9.86 1.21
N GLU A 345 -9.63 10.68 1.76
CA GLU A 345 -9.67 12.14 1.57
C GLU A 345 -9.37 12.58 0.15
N VAL A 346 -8.42 11.93 -0.53
CA VAL A 346 -7.92 12.36 -1.83
C VAL A 346 -7.99 11.22 -2.84
N PRO A 347 -8.33 11.48 -4.13
CA PRO A 347 -8.14 10.51 -5.20
C PRO A 347 -6.68 10.05 -5.25
N PHE A 348 -6.47 8.73 -5.07
CA PHE A 348 -5.13 8.17 -5.00
C PHE A 348 -4.38 8.39 -6.33
N GLY A 349 -3.16 8.94 -6.24
CA GLY A 349 -2.40 9.42 -7.40
C GLY A 349 -2.27 10.95 -7.45
N ASN A 350 -3.20 11.68 -6.84
CA ASN A 350 -3.16 13.13 -6.71
C ASN A 350 -2.45 13.57 -5.42
N ASP A 351 -2.03 14.82 -5.38
CA ASP A 351 -1.54 15.43 -4.15
C ASP A 351 -2.70 15.66 -3.17
N GLY A 352 -2.45 15.39 -1.89
CA GLY A 352 -3.40 15.60 -0.80
C GLY A 352 -3.00 16.72 0.13
N ASP A 353 -3.97 17.24 0.87
CA ASP A 353 -3.73 18.18 1.95
C ASP A 353 -4.27 17.63 3.26
N PHE A 354 -3.40 17.51 4.26
CA PHE A 354 -3.82 17.19 5.61
C PHE A 354 -4.35 18.46 6.28
N SER A 355 -5.54 18.36 6.84
CA SER A 355 -6.15 19.43 7.64
C SER A 355 -6.84 18.79 8.84
N ALA A 356 -6.61 19.35 10.04
CA ALA A 356 -7.27 18.90 11.26
C ALA A 356 -8.81 19.02 11.13
N THR A 357 -9.30 20.06 10.46
CA THR A 357 -10.72 20.26 10.17
C THR A 357 -11.27 19.15 9.28
N ALA A 358 -10.56 18.79 8.19
CA ALA A 358 -10.98 17.70 7.31
C ALA A 358 -10.98 16.36 8.05
N MET A 359 -9.96 16.10 8.87
CA MET A 359 -9.88 14.89 9.70
C MET A 359 -11.08 14.78 10.64
N THR A 360 -11.37 15.83 11.41
CA THR A 360 -12.53 15.89 12.33
C THR A 360 -13.85 15.72 11.57
N HIS A 361 -13.99 16.33 10.39
CA HIS A 361 -15.18 16.16 9.55
C HIS A 361 -15.38 14.69 9.12
N ARG A 362 -14.32 13.99 8.67
CA ARG A 362 -14.40 12.57 8.33
C ARG A 362 -14.75 11.70 9.52
N MET A 363 -14.11 11.94 10.68
CA MET A 363 -14.39 11.19 11.89
C MET A 363 -15.83 11.34 12.36
N ASN A 364 -16.33 12.57 12.42
CA ASN A 364 -17.66 12.85 12.94
C ASN A 364 -18.77 12.60 11.93
N GLY A 365 -18.54 12.88 10.64
CA GLY A 365 -19.50 12.64 9.55
C GLY A 365 -19.54 11.16 9.17
N ASP A 366 -18.50 10.73 8.47
CA ASP A 366 -18.50 9.41 7.84
C ASP A 366 -18.49 8.27 8.88
N LEU A 367 -17.64 8.38 9.92
CA LEU A 367 -17.44 7.28 10.87
C LEU A 367 -18.47 7.31 12.01
N ALA A 368 -18.58 8.40 12.77
CA ALA A 368 -19.46 8.43 13.93
C ALA A 368 -20.94 8.53 13.56
N ASN A 369 -21.32 9.51 12.70
CA ASN A 369 -22.72 9.77 12.38
C ASN A 369 -23.31 8.79 11.37
N ASP A 370 -22.53 8.38 10.34
CA ASP A 370 -23.05 7.47 9.31
C ASP A 370 -22.93 6.02 9.74
N LEU A 371 -21.73 5.42 9.74
CA LEU A 371 -21.55 4.00 10.01
C LEU A 371 -21.74 3.66 11.49
N GLY A 372 -21.13 4.44 12.39
CA GLY A 372 -21.19 4.18 13.84
C GLY A 372 -22.62 4.27 14.40
N ASN A 373 -23.36 5.32 14.01
CA ASN A 373 -24.75 5.45 14.40
C ASN A 373 -25.66 4.37 13.80
N LEU A 374 -25.42 3.98 12.54
CA LEU A 374 -26.14 2.85 11.92
C LEU A 374 -25.96 1.58 12.74
N CYS A 375 -24.72 1.19 13.02
CA CYS A 375 -24.40 0.00 13.82
C CYS A 375 -25.07 0.07 15.21
N GLN A 376 -24.87 1.18 15.92
CA GLN A 376 -25.38 1.36 17.28
C GLN A 376 -26.92 1.31 17.34
N ARG A 377 -27.62 1.94 16.38
CA ARG A 377 -29.10 1.93 16.31
C ARG A 377 -29.63 0.54 16.06
N VAL A 378 -29.10 -0.16 15.04
CA VAL A 378 -29.60 -1.48 14.64
C VAL A 378 -29.36 -2.51 15.74
N LEU A 379 -28.11 -2.62 16.24
CA LEU A 379 -27.77 -3.61 17.28
C LEU A 379 -28.47 -3.31 18.61
N SER A 380 -28.63 -2.04 18.99
CA SER A 380 -29.40 -1.68 20.19
C SER A 380 -30.89 -2.05 20.08
N MET A 381 -31.46 -1.95 18.88
CA MET A 381 -32.85 -2.37 18.66
C MET A 381 -33.00 -3.88 18.69
N ILE A 382 -32.09 -4.65 18.09
CA ILE A 382 -32.06 -6.12 18.18
C ILE A 382 -31.96 -6.53 19.67
N PHE A 383 -30.96 -5.98 20.38
CA PHE A 383 -30.74 -6.30 21.79
C PHE A 383 -31.99 -6.03 22.67
N LYS A 384 -32.66 -4.89 22.48
CA LYS A 384 -33.80 -4.45 23.31
C LYS A 384 -35.14 -5.04 22.89
N ASN A 385 -35.35 -5.37 21.61
CA ASN A 385 -36.67 -5.67 21.07
C ASN A 385 -36.78 -7.06 20.45
N CYS A 386 -35.64 -7.77 20.31
CA CYS A 386 -35.58 -9.17 19.89
C CYS A 386 -34.89 -10.02 20.97
N ASP A 387 -34.93 -9.60 22.25
CA ASP A 387 -34.32 -10.27 23.41
C ASP A 387 -32.82 -10.60 23.23
N GLY A 388 -32.12 -9.80 22.45
CA GLY A 388 -30.72 -10.01 22.09
C GLY A 388 -30.50 -11.14 21.08
N VAL A 389 -31.57 -11.72 20.53
CA VAL A 389 -31.47 -12.79 19.54
C VAL A 389 -31.47 -12.21 18.13
N MET A 390 -30.47 -12.58 17.33
CA MET A 390 -30.37 -12.16 15.92
C MET A 390 -31.57 -12.65 15.12
N PRO A 391 -32.38 -11.75 14.51
CA PRO A 391 -33.56 -12.15 13.76
C PRO A 391 -33.20 -12.76 12.41
N ALA A 392 -34.12 -13.54 11.85
CA ALA A 392 -33.98 -14.14 10.53
C ALA A 392 -34.29 -13.13 9.42
N LEU A 393 -33.60 -13.25 8.31
CA LEU A 393 -33.94 -12.53 7.07
C LEU A 393 -35.35 -12.91 6.61
N PRO A 394 -36.11 -11.97 6.00
CA PRO A 394 -37.44 -12.25 5.49
C PRO A 394 -37.40 -13.36 4.44
N ALA A 395 -38.33 -14.34 4.57
CA ALA A 395 -38.49 -15.41 3.58
C ALA A 395 -38.99 -14.88 2.22
N GLN A 396 -39.72 -13.77 2.25
CA GLN A 396 -40.23 -13.03 1.10
C GLN A 396 -39.91 -11.55 1.30
N PRO A 397 -38.70 -11.10 0.88
CA PRO A 397 -38.31 -9.70 1.04
C PRO A 397 -39.22 -8.80 0.19
N VAL A 398 -39.61 -7.67 0.75
CA VAL A 398 -40.26 -6.60 -0.02
C VAL A 398 -39.24 -5.85 -0.90
N ASP A 399 -39.71 -5.07 -1.88
CA ASP A 399 -38.86 -4.40 -2.85
C ASP A 399 -37.72 -3.60 -2.20
N ALA A 400 -38.01 -2.91 -1.10
CA ALA A 400 -37.02 -2.12 -0.37
C ALA A 400 -35.93 -2.99 0.30
N ASP A 401 -36.30 -4.16 0.85
CA ASP A 401 -35.36 -5.12 1.42
C ASP A 401 -34.44 -5.67 0.32
N GLN A 402 -35.05 -6.08 -0.79
CA GLN A 402 -34.33 -6.63 -1.93
C GLN A 402 -33.36 -5.61 -2.53
N ALA A 403 -33.78 -4.36 -2.63
CA ALA A 403 -32.93 -3.29 -3.15
C ALA A 403 -31.67 -3.08 -2.29
N LEU A 404 -31.82 -3.00 -0.95
CA LEU A 404 -30.70 -2.82 -0.04
C LEU A 404 -29.76 -4.05 -0.03
N LEU A 405 -30.33 -5.26 0.05
CA LEU A 405 -29.54 -6.49 0.01
C LEU A 405 -28.79 -6.64 -1.31
N SER A 406 -29.44 -6.32 -2.44
CA SER A 406 -28.77 -6.38 -3.76
C SER A 406 -27.66 -5.34 -3.90
N ALA A 407 -27.83 -4.15 -3.34
CA ALA A 407 -26.79 -3.13 -3.32
C ALA A 407 -25.56 -3.60 -2.52
N ALA A 408 -25.79 -4.21 -1.36
CA ALA A 408 -24.71 -4.78 -0.55
C ALA A 408 -24.03 -5.98 -1.23
N ASP A 409 -24.82 -6.90 -1.82
CA ASP A 409 -24.28 -8.08 -2.53
C ASP A 409 -23.40 -7.72 -3.73
N GLY A 410 -23.66 -6.58 -4.39
CA GLY A 410 -22.88 -6.10 -5.53
C GLY A 410 -21.64 -5.30 -5.17
N LEU A 411 -21.39 -5.00 -3.89
CA LEU A 411 -20.26 -4.16 -3.47
C LEU A 411 -18.91 -4.80 -3.75
N LEU A 412 -18.75 -6.10 -3.48
CA LEU A 412 -17.44 -6.75 -3.57
C LEU A 412 -16.86 -6.64 -4.99
N ASP A 413 -17.65 -6.87 -6.02
CA ASP A 413 -17.19 -6.80 -7.41
C ASP A 413 -16.81 -5.36 -7.78
N GLN A 414 -17.58 -4.37 -7.35
CA GLN A 414 -17.25 -2.95 -7.56
C GLN A 414 -15.95 -2.56 -6.85
N VAL A 415 -15.77 -3.01 -5.61
CA VAL A 415 -14.56 -2.72 -4.82
C VAL A 415 -13.34 -3.41 -5.43
N ARG A 416 -13.45 -4.65 -5.95
CA ARG A 416 -12.38 -5.34 -6.69
C ARG A 416 -11.91 -4.52 -7.88
N ASP A 417 -12.82 -4.11 -8.76
CA ASP A 417 -12.51 -3.32 -9.95
C ASP A 417 -11.80 -1.99 -9.60
N LEU A 418 -12.24 -1.35 -8.52
CA LEU A 418 -11.66 -0.08 -8.07
C LEU A 418 -10.28 -0.27 -7.44
N LEU A 419 -10.09 -1.29 -6.60
CA LEU A 419 -8.79 -1.55 -5.97
C LEU A 419 -7.76 -2.11 -6.95
N ASP A 420 -8.18 -2.85 -7.99
CA ASP A 420 -7.28 -3.28 -9.07
C ASP A 420 -6.72 -2.08 -9.87
N ARG A 421 -7.42 -0.96 -9.85
CA ARG A 421 -6.97 0.33 -10.42
C ARG A 421 -6.34 1.27 -9.39
N GLN A 422 -6.16 0.84 -8.16
CA GLN A 422 -5.69 1.62 -7.01
C GLN A 422 -6.56 2.85 -6.68
N ALA A 423 -7.86 2.78 -6.96
CA ALA A 423 -8.85 3.84 -6.70
C ALA A 423 -9.45 3.71 -5.28
N PHE A 424 -8.62 3.83 -4.23
CA PHE A 424 -9.00 3.60 -2.83
C PHE A 424 -10.16 4.47 -2.35
N ASN A 425 -10.12 5.77 -2.65
CA ASN A 425 -11.15 6.71 -2.25
C ASN A 425 -12.51 6.40 -2.91
N GLU A 426 -12.50 5.97 -4.17
CA GLU A 426 -13.72 5.57 -4.88
C GLU A 426 -14.27 4.25 -4.33
N ALA A 427 -13.39 3.28 -3.99
CA ALA A 427 -13.80 2.04 -3.33
C ALA A 427 -14.49 2.31 -1.98
N LEU A 428 -13.95 3.21 -1.17
CA LEU A 428 -14.62 3.66 0.06
C LEU A 428 -15.91 4.44 -0.24
N GLN A 429 -15.96 5.21 -1.29
CA GLN A 429 -17.16 5.98 -1.67
C GLN A 429 -18.34 5.08 -2.03
N VAL A 430 -18.13 4.00 -2.80
CA VAL A 430 -19.22 3.06 -3.13
C VAL A 430 -19.70 2.30 -1.90
N ILE A 431 -18.81 1.95 -0.96
CA ILE A 431 -19.20 1.37 0.32
C ILE A 431 -20.06 2.37 1.13
N TRP A 432 -19.64 3.65 1.24
CA TRP A 432 -20.39 4.67 1.97
C TRP A 432 -21.73 5.02 1.32
N GLN A 433 -21.86 4.80 0.01
CA GLN A 433 -23.17 4.90 -0.65
C GLN A 433 -24.17 3.88 -0.07
N VAL A 434 -23.74 2.63 0.15
CA VAL A 434 -24.59 1.61 0.77
C VAL A 434 -24.84 1.90 2.26
N VAL A 435 -23.88 2.48 2.98
CA VAL A 435 -24.12 2.99 4.35
C VAL A 435 -25.23 4.05 4.36
N ALA A 436 -25.21 5.00 3.42
CA ALA A 436 -26.25 6.03 3.28
C ALA A 436 -27.62 5.41 2.90
N ASP A 437 -27.63 4.39 2.00
CA ASP A 437 -28.83 3.67 1.63
C ASP A 437 -29.44 2.93 2.84
N ALA A 438 -28.59 2.30 3.66
CA ALA A 438 -29.01 1.61 4.88
C ALA A 438 -29.60 2.62 5.91
N ASN A 439 -29.00 3.79 6.08
CA ASN A 439 -29.55 4.83 6.95
C ASN A 439 -30.92 5.33 6.44
N ARG A 440 -31.08 5.57 5.13
CA ARG A 440 -32.39 5.90 4.55
C ARG A 440 -33.42 4.79 4.73
N TYR A 441 -33.01 3.54 4.57
CA TYR A 441 -33.87 2.39 4.79
C TYR A 441 -34.34 2.28 6.25
N VAL A 442 -33.46 2.52 7.24
CA VAL A 442 -33.85 2.58 8.66
C VAL A 442 -34.94 3.61 8.88
N ASP A 443 -34.74 4.84 8.35
CA ASP A 443 -35.67 5.93 8.56
C ASP A 443 -37.02 5.71 7.85
N ALA A 444 -37.01 5.20 6.63
CA ALA A 444 -38.23 4.87 5.87
C ALA A 444 -39.02 3.70 6.47
N SER A 445 -38.33 2.66 6.95
CA SER A 445 -38.98 1.48 7.55
C SER A 445 -39.45 1.73 8.98
N ALA A 446 -38.91 2.74 9.66
CA ALA A 446 -39.26 3.15 11.03
C ALA A 446 -39.45 1.98 12.01
N PRO A 447 -38.44 1.10 12.22
CA PRO A 447 -38.59 -0.13 13.03
C PRO A 447 -39.02 0.16 14.46
N TRP A 448 -38.76 1.35 15.02
CA TRP A 448 -39.26 1.77 16.32
C TRP A 448 -40.78 1.93 16.37
N ALA A 449 -41.42 2.26 15.25
CA ALA A 449 -42.87 2.30 15.13
C ALA A 449 -43.47 0.90 14.94
N LEU A 450 -42.84 0.07 14.10
CA LEU A 450 -43.21 -1.33 13.84
C LEU A 450 -43.22 -2.18 15.10
N LYS A 451 -42.38 -1.89 16.09
CA LYS A 451 -42.39 -2.59 17.39
C LYS A 451 -43.78 -2.77 17.98
N LYS A 452 -44.70 -1.79 17.80
CA LYS A 452 -46.03 -1.80 18.37
C LYS A 452 -47.11 -2.36 17.42
N THR A 453 -46.89 -2.22 16.12
CA THR A 453 -47.89 -2.51 15.09
C THR A 453 -47.63 -3.82 14.36
N ASP A 454 -46.36 -4.15 14.10
CA ASP A 454 -45.89 -5.33 13.39
C ASP A 454 -44.49 -5.74 13.86
N PRO A 455 -44.35 -6.44 15.01
CA PRO A 455 -43.08 -6.89 15.55
C PRO A 455 -42.33 -7.87 14.62
N VAL A 456 -43.05 -8.63 13.79
CA VAL A 456 -42.43 -9.56 12.83
C VAL A 456 -41.71 -8.76 11.76
N ARG A 457 -42.40 -7.79 11.18
CA ARG A 457 -41.78 -6.90 10.18
C ARG A 457 -40.62 -6.09 10.75
N MET A 458 -40.74 -5.64 11.98
CA MET A 458 -39.62 -4.98 12.68
C MET A 458 -38.38 -5.88 12.71
N ALA A 459 -38.55 -7.16 13.10
CA ALA A 459 -37.44 -8.09 13.16
C ALA A 459 -36.80 -8.34 11.78
N GLU A 460 -37.62 -8.46 10.72
CA GLU A 460 -37.16 -8.62 9.34
C GLU A 460 -36.33 -7.38 8.88
N VAL A 461 -36.81 -6.17 9.15
CA VAL A 461 -36.10 -4.92 8.84
C VAL A 461 -34.73 -4.91 9.54
N LEU A 462 -34.69 -5.28 10.82
CA LEU A 462 -33.43 -5.32 11.59
C LEU A 462 -32.47 -6.42 11.06
N ALA A 463 -32.99 -7.56 10.59
CA ALA A 463 -32.17 -8.61 9.97
C ALA A 463 -31.55 -8.16 8.65
N VAL A 464 -32.29 -7.46 7.79
CA VAL A 464 -31.79 -6.88 6.53
C VAL A 464 -30.65 -5.88 6.81
N LEU A 465 -30.84 -5.02 7.80
CA LEU A 465 -29.81 -4.04 8.21
C LEU A 465 -28.58 -4.71 8.81
N ALA A 466 -28.76 -5.71 9.69
CA ALA A 466 -27.65 -6.43 10.29
C ALA A 466 -26.81 -7.17 9.24
N GLU A 467 -27.45 -7.77 8.24
CA GLU A 467 -26.75 -8.40 7.10
C GLU A 467 -26.00 -7.37 6.25
N THR A 468 -26.60 -6.21 5.98
CA THR A 468 -25.93 -5.12 5.23
C THR A 468 -24.71 -4.61 6.01
N ILE A 469 -24.82 -4.38 7.33
CA ILE A 469 -23.71 -3.97 8.18
C ILE A 469 -22.59 -5.03 8.18
N ARG A 470 -22.95 -6.33 8.23
CA ARG A 470 -21.96 -7.42 8.14
C ARG A 470 -21.14 -7.35 6.86
N GLN A 471 -21.78 -7.18 5.71
CA GLN A 471 -21.08 -7.09 4.43
C GLN A 471 -20.18 -5.85 4.36
N ILE A 472 -20.67 -4.69 4.82
CA ILE A 472 -19.86 -3.47 4.93
C ILE A 472 -18.65 -3.71 5.84
N ALA A 473 -18.85 -4.32 7.02
CA ALA A 473 -17.78 -4.60 7.97
C ALA A 473 -16.70 -5.52 7.37
N ILE A 474 -17.09 -6.55 6.61
CA ILE A 474 -16.15 -7.42 5.91
C ILE A 474 -15.33 -6.63 4.87
N LEU A 475 -15.95 -5.72 4.13
CA LEU A 475 -15.28 -4.95 3.06
C LEU A 475 -14.34 -3.86 3.59
N ILE A 476 -14.60 -3.31 4.78
CA ILE A 476 -13.73 -2.28 5.36
C ILE A 476 -12.56 -2.83 6.18
N GLN A 477 -12.46 -4.14 6.42
CA GLN A 477 -11.35 -4.78 7.15
C GLN A 477 -9.97 -4.36 6.62
N PRO A 478 -9.72 -4.25 5.30
CA PRO A 478 -8.43 -3.84 4.79
C PRO A 478 -8.01 -2.43 5.25
N VAL A 479 -8.97 -1.53 5.40
CA VAL A 479 -8.72 -0.12 5.76
C VAL A 479 -8.76 0.08 7.27
N MET A 480 -9.80 -0.45 7.93
CA MET A 480 -10.07 -0.27 9.36
C MET A 480 -10.22 -1.63 10.07
N PRO A 481 -9.12 -2.40 10.23
CA PRO A 481 -9.20 -3.78 10.71
C PRO A 481 -9.79 -3.91 12.12
N GLN A 482 -9.41 -3.02 13.06
CA GLN A 482 -9.88 -3.10 14.44
C GLN A 482 -11.37 -2.76 14.55
N SER A 483 -11.81 -1.72 13.88
CA SER A 483 -13.21 -1.29 13.90
C SER A 483 -14.11 -2.29 13.18
N ALA A 484 -13.65 -2.88 12.09
CA ALA A 484 -14.34 -3.93 11.37
C ALA A 484 -14.54 -5.19 12.25
N ASP A 485 -13.48 -5.62 12.94
CA ASP A 485 -13.57 -6.73 13.88
C ASP A 485 -14.54 -6.43 15.02
N MET A 486 -14.52 -5.23 15.60
CA MET A 486 -15.48 -4.83 16.63
C MET A 486 -16.94 -4.90 16.14
N ILE A 487 -17.22 -4.49 14.90
CA ILE A 487 -18.57 -4.59 14.32
C ILE A 487 -18.97 -6.07 14.13
N LEU A 488 -18.06 -6.88 13.57
CA LEU A 488 -18.33 -8.30 13.30
C LEU A 488 -18.49 -9.11 14.59
N ASP A 489 -17.72 -8.79 15.63
CA ASP A 489 -17.87 -9.40 16.97
C ASP A 489 -19.24 -9.08 17.57
N GLN A 490 -19.68 -7.81 17.51
CA GLN A 490 -20.99 -7.39 18.02
C GLN A 490 -22.16 -8.01 17.23
N LEU A 491 -21.94 -8.34 15.95
CA LEU A 491 -22.91 -9.10 15.13
C LEU A 491 -22.85 -10.61 15.40
N GLY A 492 -21.89 -11.10 16.18
CA GLY A 492 -21.69 -12.53 16.44
C GLY A 492 -21.18 -13.32 15.23
N VAL A 493 -20.42 -12.66 14.34
CA VAL A 493 -19.82 -13.30 13.16
C VAL A 493 -18.53 -14.01 13.54
N ASP A 494 -18.50 -15.33 13.35
CA ASP A 494 -17.31 -16.16 13.54
C ASP A 494 -16.13 -15.64 12.71
N THR A 495 -14.92 -15.62 13.30
CA THR A 495 -13.68 -15.18 12.61
C THR A 495 -13.40 -15.97 11.33
N ALA A 496 -13.76 -17.27 11.29
CA ALA A 496 -13.64 -18.11 10.09
C ALA A 496 -14.62 -17.74 8.97
N LYS A 497 -15.54 -16.79 9.21
CA LYS A 497 -16.58 -16.34 8.26
C LYS A 497 -16.46 -14.84 7.95
N ARG A 498 -15.24 -14.32 7.92
CA ARG A 498 -14.98 -12.89 7.67
C ARG A 498 -14.21 -12.64 6.37
N ASP A 499 -14.08 -13.64 5.51
CA ASP A 499 -13.44 -13.50 4.19
C ASP A 499 -14.48 -13.24 3.07
N PHE A 500 -14.00 -12.98 1.86
CA PHE A 500 -14.87 -12.66 0.74
C PHE A 500 -15.61 -13.87 0.16
N ASN A 501 -15.20 -15.10 0.49
CA ASN A 501 -15.89 -16.31 0.04
C ASN A 501 -17.28 -16.46 0.65
N VAL A 502 -17.51 -15.79 1.77
CA VAL A 502 -18.77 -15.87 2.55
C VAL A 502 -19.50 -14.51 2.62
N ILE A 503 -19.11 -13.53 1.78
CA ILE A 503 -19.70 -12.18 1.88
C ILE A 503 -21.17 -12.15 1.47
N ALA A 504 -21.57 -12.97 0.49
CA ALA A 504 -22.94 -13.03 -0.04
C ALA A 504 -23.49 -14.48 -0.06
N GLY A 505 -24.76 -14.65 -0.37
CA GLY A 505 -25.38 -15.95 -0.57
C GLY A 505 -25.34 -16.86 0.67
N LYS A 506 -24.62 -17.98 0.62
CA LYS A 506 -24.52 -18.95 1.73
C LYS A 506 -23.81 -18.42 2.97
N GLY A 507 -23.08 -17.32 2.87
CA GLY A 507 -22.38 -16.68 3.98
C GLY A 507 -23.22 -15.68 4.77
N ARG A 508 -24.52 -15.51 4.45
CA ARG A 508 -25.40 -14.58 5.16
C ARG A 508 -25.43 -14.82 6.66
N LEU A 509 -25.70 -13.77 7.40
CA LEU A 509 -25.75 -13.78 8.86
C LEU A 509 -26.75 -14.83 9.35
N ALA A 510 -26.29 -15.74 10.20
CA ALA A 510 -27.15 -16.74 10.82
C ALA A 510 -28.09 -16.08 11.82
N SER A 511 -29.35 -16.56 11.88
CA SER A 511 -30.31 -16.14 12.88
C SER A 511 -30.28 -17.03 14.13
N GLY A 512 -30.85 -16.54 15.23
CA GLY A 512 -31.06 -17.31 16.45
C GLY A 512 -29.89 -17.34 17.44
N HIS A 513 -28.76 -16.73 17.13
CA HIS A 513 -27.67 -16.56 18.11
C HIS A 513 -27.87 -15.31 18.97
N GLN A 514 -27.31 -15.34 20.16
CA GLN A 514 -27.31 -14.19 21.07
C GLN A 514 -26.25 -13.19 20.68
N ILE A 515 -26.59 -11.91 20.75
CA ILE A 515 -25.62 -10.80 20.71
C ILE A 515 -25.53 -10.12 22.07
N ASP A 516 -24.37 -9.58 22.37
CA ASP A 516 -24.15 -8.81 23.57
C ASP A 516 -24.72 -7.39 23.45
N LYS A 517 -24.78 -6.67 24.58
CA LYS A 517 -25.14 -5.27 24.57
C LYS A 517 -24.13 -4.49 23.72
N PRO A 518 -24.58 -3.81 22.65
CA PRO A 518 -23.66 -3.13 21.75
C PRO A 518 -22.94 -1.94 22.41
N SER A 519 -21.71 -1.73 21.99
CA SER A 519 -20.88 -0.59 22.35
C SER A 519 -20.57 0.28 21.13
N PRO A 520 -20.37 1.60 21.28
CA PRO A 520 -19.99 2.48 20.18
C PRO A 520 -18.65 2.06 19.57
N VAL A 521 -18.61 1.90 18.23
CA VAL A 521 -17.38 1.58 17.49
C VAL A 521 -16.60 2.85 17.15
N PHE A 522 -17.32 3.90 16.76
CA PHE A 522 -16.73 5.19 16.41
C PHE A 522 -17.27 6.27 17.34
N PRO A 523 -16.56 6.60 18.43
CA PRO A 523 -16.94 7.72 19.27
C PRO A 523 -16.78 9.03 18.49
N ARG A 524 -17.63 10.01 18.82
CA ARG A 524 -17.50 11.36 18.25
C ARG A 524 -16.21 12.00 18.75
N TYR A 525 -15.42 12.54 17.85
CA TYR A 525 -14.24 13.32 18.20
C TYR A 525 -14.64 14.72 18.66
N MET A 526 -14.08 15.16 19.78
CA MET A 526 -14.21 16.52 20.31
C MET A 526 -12.80 17.06 20.55
N ASP A 527 -12.53 18.24 20.04
CA ASP A 527 -11.28 18.93 20.35
C ASP A 527 -11.22 19.27 21.86
N GLU A 528 -10.03 19.24 22.45
CA GLU A 528 -9.86 19.60 23.87
C GLU A 528 -10.41 21.00 24.20
N ALA A 529 -10.41 21.93 23.23
CA ALA A 529 -11.00 23.25 23.37
C ALA A 529 -12.53 23.24 23.50
N ASP A 530 -13.22 22.22 22.99
CA ASP A 530 -14.68 22.06 23.07
C ASP A 530 -15.12 21.23 24.30
N ALA A 531 -14.17 20.61 25.01
CA ALA A 531 -14.45 19.77 26.17
C ALA A 531 -14.62 20.56 27.48
N ASP A 532 -14.20 21.82 27.52
CA ASP A 532 -14.28 22.74 28.68
C ASP A 532 -15.48 23.74 28.62
N GLY A 533 -16.43 23.51 27.69
CA GLY A 533 -17.59 24.40 27.47
C GLY A 533 -18.91 23.89 28.07
#